data_d3a6125ed12a00c12e571bca32998013
#
_entry.id   d3a6125ed12a00c12e571bca32998013
#
_cell.length_a   1.000
_cell.length_b   1.000
_cell.length_c   1.000
_cell.angle_alpha   90.00
_cell.angle_beta   90.00
_cell.angle_gamma   90.00
#
_symmetry.space_group_name_H-M   'P 1'
#
loop_
_entity.id
_entity.type
_entity.pdbx_description
1 polymer ?
#
loop_
_entity_poly.entity_id
_entity_poly.type
_entity_poly.pdbx_seq_one_letter_code
_entity_poly.pdbx_strand_id
1 'polypeptide(L)'
;LAHEADSIFIKVYGNYIYSSFKTDLTQSILFPLSLLFYKMNEKSTSHRLLSLDTLRGFDMFWIAGGEEIFAVLAKVTGWSWAIFMAHQFTHPDWNGFRAYDLIFPTFLFMAGVSTPFSLGSRLEKGVPPSELIRKVIQRGIILVILGIIYNNGIFHTEWHNMRYPSVLARIGLAGMFAQIIYLYTSKKARWIWFASLLIGYYAFMVWFPVPGCGAGMLTMDCNPASYIDRMLIPGRLHLKIHDPEGLVSTIPAIATGLMGIFAGELLRTSEEVVSKNNKVVYLMAAGIVSLLLCLVWDFYFPINKNLWTSSFVLCAGGFSTLLLALFYWIIDVMHYRKWTFFFVVIGMNSIVIYMIGSYINFGYTAEALFGGILDFFPKPVAAVGEVIAFIMVQWSFMYLLYRNKLFLKV
;
A
#
# COMPACT_ATOMS: atom_id res chain seq x y z
N LEU A 1 5.46 8.04 -62.04
CA LEU A 1 5.20 6.59 -61.95
C LEU A 1 5.95 5.92 -60.80
N ALA A 2 7.20 6.31 -60.46
CA ALA A 2 7.91 5.72 -59.30
C ALA A 2 7.41 6.26 -57.96
N HIS A 3 6.97 7.51 -57.88
CA HIS A 3 6.47 8.14 -56.65
C HIS A 3 5.04 7.70 -56.24
N GLU A 4 4.23 7.22 -57.19
CA GLU A 4 2.88 6.71 -56.89
C GLU A 4 2.89 5.24 -56.42
N ALA A 5 3.85 4.44 -56.87
CA ALA A 5 4.02 3.06 -56.44
C ALA A 5 4.43 2.95 -54.96
N ASP A 6 5.31 3.85 -54.48
CA ASP A 6 5.74 3.87 -53.07
C ASP A 6 4.60 4.28 -52.12
N SER A 7 3.69 5.19 -52.54
CA SER A 7 2.56 5.62 -51.69
C SER A 7 1.47 4.55 -51.53
N ILE A 8 1.30 3.71 -52.54
CA ILE A 8 0.34 2.59 -52.51
C ILE A 8 0.91 1.42 -51.70
N PHE A 9 2.24 1.16 -51.81
CA PHE A 9 2.88 0.07 -51.06
C PHE A 9 2.89 0.34 -49.57
N ILE A 10 3.15 1.58 -49.14
CA ILE A 10 3.09 1.98 -47.70
C ILE A 10 1.64 1.94 -47.15
N LYS A 11 0.65 2.28 -47.98
CA LYS A 11 -0.76 2.28 -47.55
C LYS A 11 -1.37 0.85 -47.42
N VAL A 12 -0.97 -0.06 -48.29
CA VAL A 12 -1.50 -1.44 -48.29
C VAL A 12 -0.75 -2.32 -47.25
N TYR A 13 0.56 -2.22 -47.20
CA TYR A 13 1.35 -2.99 -46.19
C TYR A 13 1.29 -2.40 -44.80
N GLY A 14 1.23 -1.09 -44.65
CA GLY A 14 1.04 -0.43 -43.37
C GLY A 14 -0.27 -0.81 -42.69
N ASN A 15 -1.38 -0.90 -43.43
CA ASN A 15 -2.66 -1.33 -42.89
C ASN A 15 -2.72 -2.84 -42.61
N TYR A 16 -2.00 -3.69 -43.34
CA TYR A 16 -1.95 -5.13 -43.09
C TYR A 16 -1.09 -5.46 -41.87
N ILE A 17 0.05 -4.82 -41.71
CA ILE A 17 0.89 -4.96 -40.52
C ILE A 17 0.17 -4.38 -39.28
N TYR A 18 -0.50 -3.22 -39.41
CA TYR A 18 -1.24 -2.60 -38.30
C TYR A 18 -2.48 -3.38 -37.90
N SER A 19 -3.18 -4.04 -38.83
CA SER A 19 -4.35 -4.88 -38.49
C SER A 19 -3.95 -6.25 -37.91
N SER A 20 -2.89 -6.88 -38.42
CA SER A 20 -2.35 -8.15 -37.90
C SER A 20 -1.71 -7.95 -36.51
N PHE A 21 -0.94 -6.89 -36.30
CA PHE A 21 -0.39 -6.56 -34.98
C PHE A 21 -1.47 -6.17 -33.95
N LYS A 22 -2.56 -5.54 -34.41
CA LYS A 22 -3.66 -5.13 -33.53
C LYS A 22 -4.53 -6.31 -33.08
N THR A 23 -4.71 -7.33 -33.90
CA THR A 23 -5.50 -8.52 -33.54
C THR A 23 -4.71 -9.49 -32.67
N ASP A 24 -3.44 -9.75 -32.97
CA ASP A 24 -2.64 -10.71 -32.20
C ASP A 24 -2.12 -10.16 -30.87
N LEU A 25 -1.64 -8.91 -30.83
CA LEU A 25 -1.22 -8.28 -29.56
C LEU A 25 -2.41 -7.96 -28.64
N THR A 26 -3.55 -7.53 -29.17
CA THR A 26 -4.73 -7.27 -28.35
C THR A 26 -5.36 -8.54 -27.82
N GLN A 27 -5.34 -9.65 -28.55
CA GLN A 27 -5.85 -10.92 -28.03
C GLN A 27 -4.86 -11.61 -27.07
N SER A 28 -3.56 -11.57 -27.34
CA SER A 28 -2.56 -12.24 -26.49
C SER A 28 -2.20 -11.48 -25.20
N ILE A 29 -2.30 -10.15 -25.18
CA ILE A 29 -1.99 -9.33 -24.00
C ILE A 29 -3.26 -8.96 -23.22
N LEU A 30 -4.39 -8.71 -23.88
CA LEU A 30 -5.64 -8.33 -23.20
C LEU A 30 -6.40 -9.52 -22.62
N PHE A 31 -6.24 -10.74 -23.15
CA PHE A 31 -6.89 -11.92 -22.61
C PHE A 31 -6.42 -12.30 -21.20
N PRO A 32 -5.13 -12.33 -20.86
CA PRO A 32 -4.71 -12.53 -19.47
C PRO A 32 -5.00 -11.31 -18.56
N LEU A 33 -5.01 -10.08 -19.10
CA LEU A 33 -5.38 -8.90 -18.33
C LEU A 33 -6.89 -8.82 -18.05
N SER A 34 -7.73 -9.30 -18.95
CA SER A 34 -9.20 -9.35 -18.74
C SER A 34 -9.63 -10.29 -17.62
N LEU A 35 -8.82 -11.31 -17.29
CA LEU A 35 -9.02 -12.19 -16.13
C LEU A 35 -8.71 -11.51 -14.80
N LEU A 36 -7.88 -10.46 -14.80
CA LEU A 36 -7.52 -9.69 -13.61
C LEU A 36 -8.51 -8.54 -13.32
N PHE A 37 -9.21 -8.05 -14.37
CA PHE A 37 -10.19 -6.96 -14.22
C PHE A 37 -11.63 -7.50 -14.16
N TYR A 38 -12.29 -7.25 -13.05
CA TYR A 38 -13.69 -7.65 -12.85
C TYR A 38 -14.62 -6.44 -13.00
N LYS A 39 -15.64 -6.57 -13.86
CA LYS A 39 -16.70 -5.56 -13.98
C LYS A 39 -17.68 -5.72 -12.81
N MET A 40 -17.70 -4.76 -11.90
CA MET A 40 -18.60 -4.82 -10.72
C MET A 40 -20.06 -4.76 -11.11
N ASN A 41 -20.85 -5.69 -10.55
CA ASN A 41 -22.31 -5.66 -10.60
C ASN A 41 -22.82 -4.73 -9.46
N GLU A 42 -23.78 -3.87 -9.73
CA GLU A 42 -24.28 -2.82 -8.81
C GLU A 42 -24.84 -3.36 -7.48
N LYS A 43 -25.22 -4.63 -7.40
CA LYS A 43 -25.76 -5.28 -6.19
C LYS A 43 -24.73 -5.51 -5.07
N SER A 44 -23.43 -5.24 -5.27
CA SER A 44 -22.37 -5.50 -4.27
C SER A 44 -22.01 -4.30 -3.40
N THR A 45 -22.71 -3.17 -3.50
CA THR A 45 -22.33 -1.90 -2.84
C THR A 45 -22.90 -1.71 -1.43
N SER A 46 -23.74 -2.61 -0.90
CA SER A 46 -24.55 -2.36 0.31
C SER A 46 -23.82 -2.40 1.66
N HIS A 47 -22.51 -2.72 1.72
CA HIS A 47 -21.77 -2.80 3.00
C HIS A 47 -20.35 -2.21 2.95
N ARG A 48 -20.05 -1.34 1.98
CA ARG A 48 -18.74 -0.68 1.91
C ARG A 48 -18.71 0.55 2.81
N LEU A 49 -17.70 0.64 3.69
CA LEU A 49 -17.42 1.85 4.44
C LEU A 49 -16.74 2.87 3.52
N LEU A 50 -17.42 3.99 3.26
CA LEU A 50 -16.90 5.04 2.40
C LEU A 50 -15.63 5.66 2.99
N SER A 51 -15.55 5.80 4.31
CA SER A 51 -14.36 6.26 5.03
C SER A 51 -13.14 5.40 4.74
N LEU A 52 -13.29 4.07 4.67
CA LEU A 52 -12.19 3.15 4.40
C LEU A 52 -11.67 3.27 2.95
N ASP A 53 -12.57 3.35 1.97
CA ASP A 53 -12.18 3.53 0.57
C ASP A 53 -11.53 4.91 0.35
N THR A 54 -12.03 5.96 1.03
CA THR A 54 -11.47 7.31 1.00
C THR A 54 -10.09 7.35 1.67
N LEU A 55 -9.93 6.73 2.84
CA LEU A 55 -8.63 6.68 3.55
C LEU A 55 -7.59 5.92 2.72
N ARG A 56 -7.98 4.83 2.06
CA ARG A 56 -7.08 4.10 1.15
C ARG A 56 -6.62 4.95 -0.02
N GLY A 57 -7.52 5.76 -0.58
CA GLY A 57 -7.17 6.69 -1.65
C GLY A 57 -6.33 7.86 -1.18
N PHE A 58 -6.61 8.39 0.01
CA PHE A 58 -5.80 9.42 0.65
C PHE A 58 -4.36 8.94 0.91
N ASP A 59 -4.22 7.75 1.44
CA ASP A 59 -2.93 7.13 1.70
C ASP A 59 -2.14 6.92 0.39
N MET A 60 -2.82 6.41 -0.64
CA MET A 60 -2.21 6.16 -1.94
C MET A 60 -1.87 7.44 -2.71
N PHE A 61 -2.60 8.54 -2.50
CA PHE A 61 -2.32 9.83 -3.14
C PHE A 61 -0.91 10.31 -2.86
N TRP A 62 -0.41 10.11 -1.65
CA TRP A 62 0.94 10.53 -1.28
C TRP A 62 2.02 9.75 -2.04
N ILE A 63 1.89 8.41 -2.14
CA ILE A 63 2.83 7.58 -2.92
C ILE A 63 2.74 7.89 -4.43
N ALA A 64 1.57 8.32 -4.88
CA ALA A 64 1.31 8.56 -6.29
C ALA A 64 1.78 9.95 -6.77
N GLY A 65 2.62 10.64 -6.01
CA GLY A 65 3.22 11.92 -6.37
C GLY A 65 2.71 13.10 -5.54
N GLY A 66 1.78 12.88 -4.59
CA GLY A 66 1.30 13.94 -3.71
C GLY A 66 2.40 14.54 -2.83
N GLU A 67 3.40 13.75 -2.43
CA GLU A 67 4.56 14.20 -1.66
C GLU A 67 5.42 15.23 -2.40
N GLU A 68 5.51 15.15 -3.72
CA GLU A 68 6.30 16.07 -4.54
C GLU A 68 5.83 17.53 -4.44
N ILE A 69 4.55 17.75 -4.11
CA ILE A 69 4.00 19.10 -3.89
C ILE A 69 4.84 19.83 -2.84
N PHE A 70 5.14 19.19 -1.72
CA PHE A 70 5.90 19.83 -0.65
C PHE A 70 7.37 19.99 -0.99
N ALA A 71 7.97 19.03 -1.70
CA ALA A 71 9.35 19.10 -2.16
C ALA A 71 9.54 20.31 -3.12
N VAL A 72 8.64 20.47 -4.09
CA VAL A 72 8.69 21.58 -5.03
C VAL A 72 8.39 22.91 -4.33
N LEU A 73 7.36 22.98 -3.47
CA LEU A 73 7.06 24.19 -2.70
C LEU A 73 8.25 24.62 -1.82
N ALA A 74 8.91 23.69 -1.13
CA ALA A 74 10.09 23.98 -0.32
C ALA A 74 11.22 24.57 -1.18
N LYS A 75 11.49 23.97 -2.33
CA LYS A 75 12.54 24.41 -3.27
C LYS A 75 12.27 25.78 -3.87
N VAL A 76 11.01 26.07 -4.20
CA VAL A 76 10.61 27.29 -4.91
C VAL A 76 10.43 28.47 -3.96
N THR A 77 9.85 28.25 -2.78
CA THR A 77 9.49 29.34 -1.87
C THR A 77 10.48 29.53 -0.72
N GLY A 78 11.20 28.49 -0.32
CA GLY A 78 12.03 28.48 0.89
C GLY A 78 11.23 28.63 2.19
N TRP A 79 9.91 28.46 2.18
CA TRP A 79 9.07 28.59 3.37
C TRP A 79 9.37 27.48 4.39
N SER A 80 9.58 27.86 5.63
CA SER A 80 9.95 26.92 6.71
C SER A 80 8.93 25.78 6.88
N TRP A 81 7.63 26.08 6.76
CA TRP A 81 6.60 25.04 6.84
C TRP A 81 6.65 24.06 5.66
N ALA A 82 6.97 24.55 4.45
CA ALA A 82 7.09 23.68 3.26
C ALA A 82 8.33 22.79 3.37
N ILE A 83 9.45 23.33 3.85
CA ILE A 83 10.66 22.58 4.17
C ILE A 83 10.38 21.50 5.22
N PHE A 84 9.67 21.87 6.31
CA PHE A 84 9.27 20.92 7.34
C PHE A 84 8.40 19.80 6.76
N MET A 85 7.38 20.12 5.96
CA MET A 85 6.52 19.12 5.32
C MET A 85 7.30 18.24 4.34
N ALA A 86 8.15 18.83 3.49
CA ALA A 86 9.01 18.05 2.58
C ALA A 86 9.88 17.04 3.36
N HIS A 87 10.44 17.46 4.51
CA HIS A 87 11.20 16.56 5.38
C HIS A 87 10.34 15.44 5.98
N GLN A 88 9.05 15.69 6.29
CA GLN A 88 8.13 14.63 6.75
C GLN A 88 7.83 13.58 5.67
N PHE A 89 7.98 13.92 4.39
CA PHE A 89 7.82 12.99 3.27
C PHE A 89 9.13 12.33 2.82
N THR A 90 10.14 12.27 3.68
CA THR A 90 11.34 11.43 3.51
C THR A 90 11.40 10.37 4.61
N HIS A 91 12.26 9.37 4.43
CA HIS A 91 12.49 8.37 5.48
C HIS A 91 13.62 8.82 6.42
N PRO A 92 13.59 8.47 7.73
CA PRO A 92 14.76 8.55 8.59
C PRO A 92 15.87 7.63 8.07
N ASP A 93 17.12 7.96 8.37
CA ASP A 93 18.27 7.15 7.94
C ASP A 93 18.22 5.72 8.52
N TRP A 94 17.83 5.58 9.79
CA TRP A 94 17.68 4.26 10.43
C TRP A 94 16.56 4.26 11.48
N ASN A 95 16.78 4.86 12.65
CA ASN A 95 15.78 4.96 13.72
C ASN A 95 14.95 6.24 13.59
N GLY A 96 13.72 6.20 14.01
CA GLY A 96 12.78 7.32 14.03
C GLY A 96 11.52 7.06 13.22
N PHE A 97 10.68 8.09 13.14
CA PHE A 97 9.39 8.04 12.46
C PHE A 97 9.09 9.38 11.79
N ARG A 98 8.72 9.35 10.52
CA ARG A 98 8.21 10.49 9.78
C ARG A 98 6.86 10.15 9.14
N ALA A 99 6.12 11.14 8.71
CA ALA A 99 4.79 10.94 8.14
C ALA A 99 4.77 9.95 6.96
N TYR A 100 5.83 9.95 6.15
CA TYR A 100 5.97 9.02 5.01
C TYR A 100 6.08 7.54 5.43
N ASP A 101 6.56 7.27 6.65
CA ASP A 101 6.65 5.90 7.19
C ASP A 101 5.29 5.32 7.56
N LEU A 102 4.26 6.16 7.65
CA LEU A 102 2.91 5.73 8.00
C LEU A 102 2.18 5.07 6.82
N ILE A 103 2.49 5.47 5.59
CA ILE A 103 1.70 5.11 4.42
C ILE A 103 1.59 3.59 4.22
N PHE A 104 2.71 2.91 4.16
CA PHE A 104 2.74 1.47 3.95
C PHE A 104 2.05 0.65 5.08
N PRO A 105 2.34 0.90 6.37
CA PRO A 105 1.63 0.24 7.47
C PRO A 105 0.13 0.49 7.46
N THR A 106 -0.32 1.70 7.10
CA THR A 106 -1.74 2.03 6.99
C THR A 106 -2.44 1.18 5.94
N PHE A 107 -1.79 0.88 4.81
CA PHE A 107 -2.33 -0.07 3.81
C PHE A 107 -2.56 -1.46 4.39
N LEU A 108 -1.58 -1.99 5.12
CA LEU A 108 -1.70 -3.29 5.77
C LEU A 108 -2.78 -3.28 6.87
N PHE A 109 -2.83 -2.20 7.65
CA PHE A 109 -3.88 -1.96 8.64
C PHE A 109 -5.27 -1.95 7.99
N MET A 110 -5.48 -1.21 6.90
CA MET A 110 -6.75 -1.15 6.16
C MET A 110 -7.14 -2.50 5.55
N ALA A 111 -6.18 -3.31 5.11
CA ALA A 111 -6.44 -4.69 4.70
C ALA A 111 -7.00 -5.52 5.87
N GLY A 112 -6.45 -5.31 7.07
CA GLY A 112 -6.99 -5.85 8.32
C GLY A 112 -8.41 -5.37 8.61
N VAL A 113 -8.68 -4.06 8.55
CA VAL A 113 -10.03 -3.48 8.78
C VAL A 113 -11.06 -4.08 7.83
N SER A 114 -10.69 -4.36 6.59
CA SER A 114 -11.59 -4.96 5.59
C SER A 114 -11.93 -6.43 5.90
N THR A 115 -11.13 -7.13 6.69
CA THR A 115 -11.25 -8.58 6.96
C THR A 115 -12.58 -8.96 7.62
N PRO A 116 -13.05 -8.33 8.73
CA PRO A 116 -14.34 -8.65 9.33
C PRO A 116 -15.53 -8.38 8.39
N PHE A 117 -15.42 -7.39 7.51
CA PHE A 117 -16.47 -7.08 6.54
C PHE A 117 -16.53 -8.10 5.41
N SER A 118 -15.40 -8.63 4.97
CA SER A 118 -15.34 -9.59 3.86
C SER A 118 -15.45 -11.04 4.33
N LEU A 119 -14.53 -11.48 5.18
CA LEU A 119 -14.50 -12.88 5.67
C LEU A 119 -15.55 -13.11 6.76
N GLY A 120 -15.69 -12.18 7.72
CA GLY A 120 -16.67 -12.28 8.79
C GLY A 120 -18.09 -12.41 8.26
N SER A 121 -18.48 -11.63 7.25
CA SER A 121 -19.81 -11.72 6.62
C SER A 121 -20.04 -13.07 5.92
N ARG A 122 -19.01 -13.74 5.45
CA ARG A 122 -19.12 -15.08 4.84
C ARG A 122 -19.20 -16.17 5.88
N LEU A 123 -18.43 -16.05 6.98
CA LEU A 123 -18.52 -16.97 8.12
C LEU A 123 -19.94 -16.98 8.72
N GLU A 124 -20.56 -15.81 8.88
CA GLU A 124 -21.95 -15.71 9.38
C GLU A 124 -22.99 -16.31 8.42
N LYS A 125 -22.67 -16.33 7.11
CA LYS A 125 -23.50 -17.02 6.10
C LYS A 125 -23.23 -18.52 6.05
N GLY A 126 -22.44 -19.07 6.98
CA GLY A 126 -22.16 -20.50 7.08
C GLY A 126 -21.07 -21.01 6.11
N VAL A 127 -20.32 -20.13 5.43
CA VAL A 127 -19.20 -20.57 4.59
C VAL A 127 -18.06 -21.08 5.48
N PRO A 128 -17.59 -22.33 5.29
CA PRO A 128 -16.59 -22.90 6.18
C PRO A 128 -15.22 -22.21 6.01
N PRO A 129 -14.42 -22.08 7.10
CA PRO A 129 -13.09 -21.48 7.06
C PRO A 129 -12.15 -22.13 6.03
N SER A 130 -12.29 -23.45 5.79
CA SER A 130 -11.52 -24.21 4.79
C SER A 130 -11.72 -23.73 3.34
N GLU A 131 -12.88 -23.20 3.01
CA GLU A 131 -13.14 -22.62 1.70
C GLU A 131 -12.55 -21.20 1.61
N LEU A 132 -12.64 -20.45 2.70
CA LEU A 132 -12.17 -19.06 2.75
C LEU A 132 -10.64 -18.97 2.74
N ILE A 133 -9.94 -19.88 3.40
CA ILE A 133 -8.47 -19.89 3.46
C ILE A 133 -7.84 -20.01 2.08
N ARG A 134 -8.44 -20.78 1.18
CA ARG A 134 -7.93 -20.90 -0.21
C ARG A 134 -7.86 -19.54 -0.90
N LYS A 135 -8.90 -18.71 -0.76
CA LYS A 135 -8.95 -17.37 -1.33
C LYS A 135 -7.93 -16.42 -0.65
N VAL A 136 -7.77 -16.57 0.66
CA VAL A 136 -6.77 -15.80 1.42
C VAL A 136 -5.35 -16.10 0.95
N ILE A 137 -5.01 -17.39 0.80
CA ILE A 137 -3.70 -17.83 0.30
C ILE A 137 -3.48 -17.39 -1.15
N GLN A 138 -4.48 -17.59 -2.03
CA GLN A 138 -4.39 -17.13 -3.43
C GLN A 138 -4.09 -15.64 -3.51
N ARG A 139 -4.79 -14.83 -2.73
CA ARG A 139 -4.56 -13.38 -2.67
C ARG A 139 -3.14 -13.05 -2.19
N GLY A 140 -2.66 -13.71 -1.14
CA GLY A 140 -1.31 -13.53 -0.63
C GLY A 140 -0.26 -13.84 -1.70
N ILE A 141 -0.40 -14.99 -2.37
CA ILE A 141 0.52 -15.41 -3.46
C ILE A 141 0.49 -14.42 -4.63
N ILE A 142 -0.69 -13.98 -5.07
CA ILE A 142 -0.81 -13.00 -6.16
C ILE A 142 -0.08 -11.71 -5.80
N LEU A 143 -0.22 -11.20 -4.57
CA LEU A 143 0.47 -9.99 -4.12
C LEU A 143 2.00 -10.19 -4.07
N VAL A 144 2.49 -11.36 -3.68
CA VAL A 144 3.93 -11.71 -3.73
C VAL A 144 4.42 -11.66 -5.18
N ILE A 145 3.71 -12.31 -6.10
CA ILE A 145 4.09 -12.33 -7.52
C ILE A 145 4.08 -10.91 -8.11
N LEU A 146 3.03 -10.13 -7.84
CA LEU A 146 2.95 -8.74 -8.29
C LEU A 146 4.10 -7.89 -7.73
N GLY A 147 4.51 -8.12 -6.48
CA GLY A 147 5.64 -7.44 -5.88
C GLY A 147 6.98 -7.81 -6.53
N ILE A 148 7.19 -9.07 -6.88
CA ILE A 148 8.38 -9.52 -7.62
C ILE A 148 8.41 -8.87 -9.01
N ILE A 149 7.29 -8.84 -9.72
CA ILE A 149 7.15 -8.18 -11.02
C ILE A 149 7.43 -6.67 -10.89
N TYR A 150 6.92 -6.01 -9.86
CA TYR A 150 7.15 -4.59 -9.60
C TYR A 150 8.64 -4.26 -9.46
N ASN A 151 9.40 -5.07 -8.72
CA ASN A 151 10.81 -4.82 -8.46
C ASN A 151 11.74 -5.16 -9.62
N ASN A 152 11.36 -6.12 -10.47
CA ASN A 152 12.28 -6.73 -11.45
C ASN A 152 11.80 -6.63 -12.90
N GLY A 153 10.54 -6.20 -13.10
CA GLY A 153 9.91 -6.27 -14.43
C GLY A 153 9.38 -7.67 -14.75
N ILE A 154 8.69 -7.78 -15.90
CA ILE A 154 7.99 -9.02 -16.31
C ILE A 154 8.98 -10.03 -16.90
N PHE A 155 10.02 -9.57 -17.61
CA PHE A 155 10.94 -10.41 -18.40
C PHE A 155 12.37 -10.41 -17.85
N HIS A 156 12.52 -10.39 -16.53
CA HIS A 156 13.85 -10.49 -15.93
C HIS A 156 14.35 -11.93 -15.96
N THR A 157 15.58 -12.14 -16.47
CA THR A 157 16.15 -13.47 -16.69
C THR A 157 17.24 -13.84 -15.67
N GLU A 158 17.78 -12.87 -14.95
CA GLU A 158 18.88 -13.08 -14.00
C GLU A 158 18.37 -13.31 -12.58
N TRP A 159 17.98 -14.55 -12.26
CA TRP A 159 17.41 -14.92 -10.96
C TRP A 159 18.25 -14.51 -9.75
N HIS A 160 19.58 -14.54 -9.88
CA HIS A 160 20.50 -14.16 -8.80
C HIS A 160 20.51 -12.67 -8.51
N ASN A 161 20.09 -11.83 -9.47
CA ASN A 161 20.01 -10.38 -9.34
C ASN A 161 18.59 -9.88 -9.03
N MET A 162 17.62 -10.78 -8.93
CA MET A 162 16.25 -10.41 -8.60
C MET A 162 16.11 -10.00 -7.13
N ARG A 163 15.32 -8.96 -6.87
CA ARG A 163 14.86 -8.61 -5.53
C ARG A 163 13.50 -9.26 -5.28
N TYR A 164 13.44 -10.22 -4.38
CA TYR A 164 12.21 -10.94 -4.04
C TYR A 164 11.33 -10.22 -3.00
N PRO A 165 11.90 -9.63 -1.92
CA PRO A 165 11.12 -8.85 -0.97
C PRO A 165 10.53 -7.60 -1.63
N SER A 166 9.31 -7.23 -1.25
CA SER A 166 8.65 -6.04 -1.75
C SER A 166 7.54 -5.59 -0.80
N VAL A 167 7.10 -4.35 -0.92
CA VAL A 167 5.96 -3.78 -0.20
C VAL A 167 4.69 -4.63 -0.41
N LEU A 168 4.39 -5.02 -1.67
CA LEU A 168 3.22 -5.85 -1.97
C LEU A 168 3.36 -7.26 -1.40
N ALA A 169 4.56 -7.86 -1.44
CA ALA A 169 4.81 -9.17 -0.84
C ALA A 169 4.58 -9.15 0.67
N ARG A 170 5.06 -8.10 1.37
CA ARG A 170 4.80 -7.93 2.80
C ARG A 170 3.32 -7.74 3.11
N ILE A 171 2.61 -6.88 2.38
CA ILE A 171 1.16 -6.71 2.55
C ILE A 171 0.44 -8.06 2.30
N GLY A 172 0.85 -8.79 1.28
CA GLY A 172 0.31 -10.10 0.94
C GLY A 172 0.53 -11.12 2.05
N LEU A 173 1.77 -11.31 2.49
CA LEU A 173 2.13 -12.30 3.50
C LEU A 173 1.59 -11.93 4.89
N ALA A 174 1.85 -10.72 5.37
CA ALA A 174 1.40 -10.29 6.69
C ALA A 174 -0.13 -10.25 6.77
N GLY A 175 -0.81 -9.74 5.72
CA GLY A 175 -2.26 -9.74 5.63
C GLY A 175 -2.85 -11.16 5.55
N MET A 176 -2.21 -12.07 4.81
CA MET A 176 -2.61 -13.49 4.72
C MET A 176 -2.56 -14.14 6.10
N PHE A 177 -1.45 -14.02 6.83
CA PHE A 177 -1.33 -14.62 8.17
C PHE A 177 -2.28 -13.98 9.18
N ALA A 178 -2.48 -12.66 9.15
CA ALA A 178 -3.47 -11.98 10.01
C ALA A 178 -4.89 -12.50 9.73
N GLN A 179 -5.25 -12.74 8.46
CA GLN A 179 -6.54 -13.29 8.07
C GLN A 179 -6.69 -14.77 8.45
N ILE A 180 -5.62 -15.58 8.39
CA ILE A 180 -5.61 -16.97 8.87
C ILE A 180 -5.86 -16.99 10.38
N ILE A 181 -5.17 -16.15 11.15
CA ILE A 181 -5.40 -16.00 12.59
C ILE A 181 -6.87 -15.60 12.83
N TYR A 182 -7.42 -14.68 12.06
CA TYR A 182 -8.83 -14.29 12.17
C TYR A 182 -9.79 -15.45 11.93
N LEU A 183 -9.55 -16.30 10.94
CA LEU A 183 -10.43 -17.41 10.56
C LEU A 183 -10.48 -18.53 11.62
N TYR A 184 -9.34 -18.81 12.26
CA TYR A 184 -9.20 -20.00 13.11
C TYR A 184 -9.09 -19.70 14.60
N THR A 185 -9.16 -18.44 15.02
CA THR A 185 -9.00 -18.08 16.42
C THR A 185 -10.17 -17.25 16.96
N SER A 186 -10.44 -17.37 18.27
CA SER A 186 -11.40 -16.54 18.97
C SER A 186 -10.86 -15.10 19.17
N LYS A 187 -11.76 -14.16 19.52
CA LYS A 187 -11.34 -12.77 19.81
C LYS A 187 -10.25 -12.69 20.90
N LYS A 188 -10.38 -13.48 21.98
CA LYS A 188 -9.38 -13.53 23.05
C LYS A 188 -8.02 -14.07 22.53
N ALA A 189 -8.05 -15.12 21.75
CA ALA A 189 -6.83 -15.70 21.19
C ALA A 189 -6.12 -14.76 20.22
N ARG A 190 -6.84 -13.90 19.47
CA ARG A 190 -6.22 -12.87 18.60
C ARG A 190 -5.41 -11.84 19.40
N TRP A 191 -5.89 -11.44 20.58
CA TRP A 191 -5.12 -10.57 21.47
C TRP A 191 -3.85 -11.26 21.99
N ILE A 192 -3.92 -12.55 22.28
CA ILE A 192 -2.75 -13.36 22.68
C ILE A 192 -1.76 -13.40 21.50
N TRP A 193 -2.23 -13.68 20.28
CA TRP A 193 -1.38 -13.66 19.08
C TRP A 193 -0.73 -12.29 18.87
N PHE A 194 -1.50 -11.21 18.99
CA PHE A 194 -0.99 -9.86 18.87
C PHE A 194 0.15 -9.58 19.87
N ALA A 195 -0.07 -9.85 21.13
CA ALA A 195 0.95 -9.66 22.18
C ALA A 195 2.17 -10.57 21.94
N SER A 196 1.95 -11.84 21.59
CA SER A 196 3.03 -12.81 21.34
C SER A 196 3.89 -12.42 20.15
N LEU A 197 3.28 -11.90 19.07
CA LEU A 197 4.05 -11.41 17.91
C LEU A 197 4.95 -10.23 18.30
N LEU A 198 4.43 -9.27 19.07
CA LEU A 198 5.21 -8.09 19.46
C LEU A 198 6.32 -8.45 20.48
N ILE A 199 5.97 -9.16 21.55
CA ILE A 199 6.90 -9.52 22.62
C ILE A 199 7.92 -10.55 22.11
N GLY A 200 7.45 -11.57 21.39
CA GLY A 200 8.33 -12.60 20.83
C GLY A 200 9.32 -12.05 19.80
N TYR A 201 8.88 -11.12 18.95
CA TYR A 201 9.78 -10.45 18.01
C TYR A 201 10.82 -9.58 18.72
N TYR A 202 10.40 -8.80 19.73
CA TYR A 202 11.31 -8.03 20.56
C TYR A 202 12.35 -8.95 21.24
N ALA A 203 11.90 -10.00 21.88
CA ALA A 203 12.76 -10.97 22.55
C ALA A 203 13.76 -11.61 21.56
N PHE A 204 13.29 -12.00 20.38
CA PHE A 204 14.13 -12.52 19.32
C PHE A 204 15.20 -11.51 18.88
N MET A 205 14.81 -10.27 18.60
CA MET A 205 15.73 -9.23 18.12
C MET A 205 16.79 -8.83 19.15
N VAL A 206 16.47 -8.90 20.44
CA VAL A 206 17.40 -8.51 21.51
C VAL A 206 18.29 -9.66 21.98
N TRP A 207 17.76 -10.90 22.00
CA TRP A 207 18.49 -12.01 22.60
C TRP A 207 19.15 -12.96 21.61
N PHE A 208 18.78 -12.92 20.34
CA PHE A 208 19.42 -13.78 19.33
C PHE A 208 20.85 -13.28 19.03
N PRO A 209 21.90 -14.12 19.29
CA PRO A 209 23.25 -13.72 19.00
C PRO A 209 23.56 -13.81 17.50
N VAL A 210 23.90 -12.69 16.89
CA VAL A 210 24.40 -12.68 15.51
C VAL A 210 25.87 -13.01 15.48
N PRO A 211 26.33 -14.01 14.68
CA PRO A 211 27.73 -14.35 14.56
C PRO A 211 28.58 -13.14 14.17
N GLY A 212 29.66 -12.92 14.95
CA GLY A 212 30.56 -11.77 14.75
C GLY A 212 30.09 -10.43 15.35
N CYS A 213 28.82 -10.34 15.79
CA CYS A 213 28.24 -9.09 16.34
C CYS A 213 27.75 -9.25 17.80
N GLY A 214 27.37 -10.45 18.21
CA GLY A 214 26.77 -10.71 19.53
C GLY A 214 25.25 -10.49 19.53
N ALA A 215 24.64 -10.41 20.73
CA ALA A 215 23.23 -10.20 20.92
C ALA A 215 22.92 -8.70 21.19
N GLY A 216 21.67 -8.26 20.91
CA GLY A 216 21.17 -6.92 21.20
C GLY A 216 21.61 -5.82 20.23
N MET A 217 22.36 -6.15 19.19
CA MET A 217 22.74 -5.19 18.16
C MET A 217 21.60 -5.01 17.16
N LEU A 218 21.22 -3.74 16.91
CA LEU A 218 20.12 -3.35 16.03
C LEU A 218 20.58 -2.47 14.87
N THR A 219 21.86 -2.51 14.53
CA THR A 219 22.42 -1.80 13.36
C THR A 219 22.04 -2.52 12.07
N MET A 220 22.20 -1.85 10.93
CA MET A 220 21.78 -2.40 9.63
C MET A 220 22.48 -3.73 9.31
N ASP A 221 23.74 -3.86 9.64
CA ASP A 221 24.60 -5.03 9.36
C ASP A 221 24.52 -6.12 10.42
N CYS A 222 24.33 -5.72 11.70
CA CYS A 222 24.45 -6.57 12.89
C CYS A 222 23.10 -6.77 13.61
N ASN A 223 22.00 -6.97 12.91
CA ASN A 223 20.72 -7.31 13.54
C ASN A 223 20.26 -8.73 13.11
N PRO A 224 19.51 -9.44 13.97
CA PRO A 224 19.04 -10.80 13.69
C PRO A 224 18.21 -10.92 12.40
N ALA A 225 17.35 -9.94 12.10
CA ALA A 225 16.51 -9.97 10.91
C ALA A 225 17.36 -9.92 9.63
N SER A 226 18.27 -8.95 9.52
CA SER A 226 19.18 -8.86 8.36
C SER A 226 20.09 -10.09 8.23
N TYR A 227 20.55 -10.64 9.36
CA TYR A 227 21.39 -11.85 9.34
C TYR A 227 20.65 -13.04 8.73
N ILE A 228 19.41 -13.31 9.19
CA ILE A 228 18.61 -14.43 8.68
C ILE A 228 18.15 -14.16 7.25
N ASP A 229 17.75 -12.95 6.93
CA ASP A 229 17.30 -12.58 5.58
C ASP A 229 18.42 -12.78 4.55
N ARG A 230 19.68 -12.46 4.88
CA ARG A 230 20.84 -12.76 4.02
C ARG A 230 21.06 -14.25 3.78
N MET A 231 20.63 -15.11 4.72
CA MET A 231 20.77 -16.57 4.58
C MET A 231 19.63 -17.21 3.80
N LEU A 232 18.41 -16.68 3.95
CA LEU A 232 17.21 -17.33 3.44
C LEU A 232 16.69 -16.72 2.13
N ILE A 233 16.89 -15.42 1.90
CA ILE A 233 16.36 -14.75 0.72
C ILE A 233 17.31 -14.94 -0.45
N PRO A 234 16.86 -15.57 -1.54
CA PRO A 234 17.65 -15.67 -2.75
C PRO A 234 17.76 -14.31 -3.44
N GLY A 235 18.75 -14.15 -4.30
CA GLY A 235 18.92 -12.93 -5.08
C GLY A 235 19.55 -11.78 -4.28
N ARG A 236 19.13 -10.53 -4.61
CA ARG A 236 19.67 -9.33 -3.96
C ARG A 236 18.71 -8.75 -2.92
N LEU A 237 19.28 -8.20 -1.87
CA LEU A 237 18.58 -7.35 -0.92
C LEU A 237 18.63 -5.88 -1.38
N HIS A 238 17.62 -5.07 -0.99
CA HIS A 238 17.51 -3.67 -1.40
C HIS A 238 18.77 -2.84 -1.07
N LEU A 239 19.24 -2.92 0.16
CA LEU A 239 20.42 -2.22 0.65
C LEU A 239 21.69 -3.12 0.67
N LYS A 240 21.77 -4.15 -0.16
CA LYS A 240 22.81 -5.16 -0.24
C LYS A 240 22.89 -6.07 0.98
N ILE A 241 23.01 -5.51 2.19
CA ILE A 241 23.13 -6.23 3.47
C ILE A 241 21.81 -6.31 4.24
N HIS A 242 20.81 -5.53 3.84
CA HIS A 242 19.51 -5.42 4.50
C HIS A 242 18.39 -5.18 3.47
N ASP A 243 17.21 -5.71 3.75
CA ASP A 243 16.00 -5.38 3.01
C ASP A 243 14.89 -4.97 3.98
N PRO A 244 14.35 -3.73 3.86
CA PRO A 244 13.26 -3.25 4.71
C PRO A 244 12.02 -4.15 4.66
N GLU A 245 11.79 -4.86 3.55
CA GLU A 245 10.67 -5.79 3.35
C GLU A 245 11.06 -7.26 3.53
N GLY A 246 12.09 -7.55 4.34
CA GLY A 246 12.58 -8.91 4.61
C GLY A 246 11.54 -9.86 5.22
N LEU A 247 11.89 -11.15 5.23
CA LEU A 247 10.99 -12.20 5.74
C LEU A 247 10.78 -12.07 7.25
N VAL A 248 11.87 -11.87 8.00
CA VAL A 248 11.83 -11.84 9.47
C VAL A 248 11.02 -10.64 9.97
N SER A 249 11.22 -9.46 9.37
CA SER A 249 10.47 -8.26 9.72
C SER A 249 8.99 -8.29 9.24
N THR A 250 8.60 -9.31 8.46
CA THR A 250 7.19 -9.58 8.13
C THR A 250 6.42 -10.17 9.33
N ILE A 251 7.11 -10.81 10.28
CA ILE A 251 6.45 -11.39 11.48
C ILE A 251 5.72 -10.31 12.31
N PRO A 252 6.37 -9.22 12.75
CA PRO A 252 5.67 -8.16 13.48
C PRO A 252 4.68 -7.39 12.59
N ALA A 253 4.84 -7.38 11.27
CA ALA A 253 3.86 -6.77 10.37
C ALA A 253 2.49 -7.48 10.41
N ILE A 254 2.43 -8.76 10.77
CA ILE A 254 1.16 -9.48 11.02
C ILE A 254 0.36 -8.78 12.13
N ALA A 255 1.04 -8.29 13.18
CA ALA A 255 0.38 -7.55 14.26
C ALA A 255 -0.25 -6.23 13.77
N THR A 256 0.37 -5.54 12.80
CA THR A 256 -0.25 -4.36 12.16
C THR A 256 -1.58 -4.75 11.47
N GLY A 257 -1.62 -5.89 10.78
CA GLY A 257 -2.84 -6.44 10.19
C GLY A 257 -3.90 -6.79 11.25
N LEU A 258 -3.49 -7.36 12.41
CA LEU A 258 -4.38 -7.67 13.53
C LEU A 258 -4.97 -6.40 14.17
N MET A 259 -4.19 -5.32 14.32
CA MET A 259 -4.73 -4.02 14.77
C MET A 259 -5.86 -3.53 13.85
N GLY A 260 -5.67 -3.67 12.54
CA GLY A 260 -6.73 -3.38 11.57
C GLY A 260 -7.95 -4.29 11.76
N ILE A 261 -7.77 -5.58 12.02
CA ILE A 261 -8.87 -6.51 12.27
C ILE A 261 -9.66 -6.09 13.51
N PHE A 262 -9.01 -5.70 14.63
CA PHE A 262 -9.68 -5.22 15.84
C PHE A 262 -10.50 -3.96 15.56
N ALA A 263 -9.96 -3.00 14.83
CA ALA A 263 -10.68 -1.79 14.40
C ALA A 263 -11.88 -2.14 13.51
N GLY A 264 -11.71 -3.08 12.57
CA GLY A 264 -12.77 -3.54 11.68
C GLY A 264 -13.89 -4.28 12.42
N GLU A 265 -13.58 -5.09 13.43
CA GLU A 265 -14.56 -5.75 14.30
C GLU A 265 -15.39 -4.73 15.08
N LEU A 266 -14.75 -3.70 15.63
CA LEU A 266 -15.44 -2.60 16.30
C LEU A 266 -16.37 -1.85 15.34
N LEU A 267 -15.90 -1.48 14.17
CA LEU A 267 -16.72 -0.76 13.19
C LEU A 267 -17.90 -1.58 12.69
N ARG A 268 -17.75 -2.90 12.60
CA ARG A 268 -18.79 -3.83 12.16
C ARG A 268 -19.85 -4.14 13.23
N THR A 269 -19.58 -3.87 14.49
CA THR A 269 -20.57 -4.04 15.57
C THR A 269 -21.84 -3.23 15.25
N SER A 270 -23.03 -3.80 15.50
CA SER A 270 -24.30 -3.12 15.25
C SER A 270 -24.42 -1.79 16.03
N GLU A 271 -25.15 -0.83 15.48
CA GLU A 271 -25.35 0.47 16.13
C GLU A 271 -26.19 0.37 17.42
N GLU A 272 -26.98 -0.67 17.55
CA GLU A 272 -27.74 -0.98 18.77
C GLU A 272 -26.82 -1.33 19.95
N VAL A 273 -25.66 -1.96 19.69
CA VAL A 273 -24.67 -2.34 20.71
C VAL A 273 -23.67 -1.22 20.96
N VAL A 274 -23.17 -0.60 19.89
CA VAL A 274 -22.19 0.50 19.98
C VAL A 274 -22.56 1.57 18.96
N SER A 275 -22.97 2.74 19.43
CA SER A 275 -23.30 3.88 18.57
C SER A 275 -22.11 4.33 17.73
N LYS A 276 -22.37 5.01 16.59
CA LYS A 276 -21.30 5.52 15.72
C LYS A 276 -20.33 6.44 16.45
N ASN A 277 -20.84 7.33 17.30
CA ASN A 277 -20.00 8.24 18.09
C ASN A 277 -19.09 7.47 19.07
N ASN A 278 -19.62 6.45 19.74
CA ASN A 278 -18.85 5.61 20.65
C ASN A 278 -17.75 4.82 19.91
N LYS A 279 -18.02 4.35 18.67
CA LYS A 279 -16.99 3.73 17.83
C LYS A 279 -15.83 4.69 17.55
N VAL A 280 -16.11 5.97 17.26
CA VAL A 280 -15.09 7.01 17.11
C VAL A 280 -14.27 7.16 18.39
N VAL A 281 -14.94 7.30 19.54
CA VAL A 281 -14.26 7.46 20.83
C VAL A 281 -13.37 6.25 21.15
N TYR A 282 -13.85 5.03 20.90
CA TYR A 282 -13.07 3.81 21.16
C TYR A 282 -11.87 3.70 20.19
N LEU A 283 -12.02 4.05 18.92
CA LEU A 283 -10.89 4.09 17.98
C LEU A 283 -9.87 5.16 18.39
N MET A 284 -10.32 6.36 18.76
CA MET A 284 -9.42 7.40 19.24
C MET A 284 -8.67 6.99 20.51
N ALA A 285 -9.37 6.43 21.48
CA ALA A 285 -8.75 5.92 22.72
C ALA A 285 -7.73 4.81 22.41
N ALA A 286 -8.07 3.84 21.56
CA ALA A 286 -7.17 2.78 21.15
C ALA A 286 -5.94 3.30 20.44
N GLY A 287 -6.10 4.28 19.54
CA GLY A 287 -4.99 4.93 18.86
C GLY A 287 -4.05 5.66 19.80
N ILE A 288 -4.61 6.46 20.73
CA ILE A 288 -3.83 7.19 21.75
C ILE A 288 -3.09 6.22 22.66
N VAL A 289 -3.76 5.18 23.17
CA VAL A 289 -3.13 4.14 24.02
C VAL A 289 -1.99 3.45 23.26
N SER A 290 -2.18 3.14 21.97
CA SER A 290 -1.14 2.54 21.15
C SER A 290 0.08 3.46 21.04
N LEU A 291 -0.12 4.77 20.83
CA LEU A 291 0.98 5.74 20.77
C LEU A 291 1.69 5.91 22.12
N LEU A 292 0.97 5.91 23.22
CA LEU A 292 1.58 5.96 24.56
C LEU A 292 2.43 4.71 24.82
N LEU A 293 1.94 3.53 24.46
CA LEU A 293 2.70 2.28 24.55
C LEU A 293 3.91 2.29 23.63
N CYS A 294 3.78 2.87 22.43
CA CYS A 294 4.91 3.05 21.52
C CYS A 294 6.01 3.90 22.17
N LEU A 295 5.67 5.06 22.76
CA LEU A 295 6.64 5.94 23.41
C LEU A 295 7.39 5.25 24.55
N VAL A 296 6.68 4.44 25.34
CA VAL A 296 7.32 3.65 26.41
C VAL A 296 8.22 2.58 25.84
N TRP A 297 7.81 1.92 24.77
CA TRP A 297 8.59 0.83 24.17
C TRP A 297 9.80 1.32 23.39
N ASP A 298 9.74 2.54 22.84
CA ASP A 298 10.83 3.18 22.10
C ASP A 298 12.12 3.30 22.90
N PHE A 299 12.03 3.47 24.22
CA PHE A 299 13.20 3.47 25.12
C PHE A 299 13.98 2.15 25.12
N TYR A 300 13.32 1.02 24.88
CA TYR A 300 13.93 -0.33 24.91
C TYR A 300 14.13 -0.91 23.52
N PHE A 301 13.29 -0.54 22.57
CA PHE A 301 13.28 -1.04 21.20
C PHE A 301 12.93 0.12 20.27
N PRO A 302 13.93 0.83 19.76
CA PRO A 302 13.74 2.06 18.99
C PRO A 302 12.75 1.90 17.83
N ILE A 303 11.96 2.93 17.58
CA ILE A 303 11.05 2.97 16.43
C ILE A 303 11.89 2.86 15.15
N ASN A 304 11.69 1.78 14.40
CA ASN A 304 12.43 1.52 13.18
C ASN A 304 11.56 0.80 12.16
N LYS A 305 11.28 1.49 11.04
CA LYS A 305 10.50 0.95 9.93
C LYS A 305 11.23 -0.19 9.21
N ASN A 306 12.55 -0.07 9.05
CA ASN A 306 13.34 -1.05 8.31
C ASN A 306 13.32 -2.42 9.00
N LEU A 307 13.33 -2.43 10.33
CA LEU A 307 13.21 -3.63 11.15
C LEU A 307 11.75 -3.98 11.50
N TRP A 308 10.80 -3.07 11.24
CA TRP A 308 9.39 -3.21 11.65
C TRP A 308 9.27 -3.51 13.14
N THR A 309 9.98 -2.76 13.97
CA THR A 309 10.06 -2.99 15.41
C THR A 309 8.67 -2.97 16.06
N SER A 310 8.54 -3.61 17.23
CA SER A 310 7.26 -3.64 17.95
C SER A 310 6.77 -2.25 18.35
N SER A 311 7.69 -1.34 18.68
CA SER A 311 7.42 0.09 18.86
C SER A 311 6.90 0.75 17.58
N PHE A 312 7.49 0.43 16.41
CA PHE A 312 7.02 0.92 15.11
C PHE A 312 5.60 0.40 14.79
N VAL A 313 5.28 -0.86 15.08
CA VAL A 313 3.93 -1.42 14.91
C VAL A 313 2.90 -0.62 15.72
N LEU A 314 3.21 -0.32 16.99
CA LEU A 314 2.33 0.47 17.86
C LEU A 314 2.21 1.92 17.40
N CYS A 315 3.32 2.52 16.93
CA CYS A 315 3.32 3.88 16.38
C CYS A 315 2.45 3.98 15.13
N ALA A 316 2.80 3.21 14.11
CA ALA A 316 2.12 3.23 12.82
C ALA A 316 0.66 2.77 12.94
N GLY A 317 0.39 1.71 13.73
CA GLY A 317 -0.96 1.24 14.00
C GLY A 317 -1.80 2.24 14.80
N GLY A 318 -1.19 2.94 15.76
CA GLY A 318 -1.82 4.00 16.53
C GLY A 318 -2.27 5.16 15.63
N PHE A 319 -1.35 5.71 14.83
CA PHE A 319 -1.70 6.76 13.86
C PHE A 319 -2.71 6.28 12.80
N SER A 320 -2.57 5.06 12.27
CA SER A 320 -3.55 4.49 11.33
C SER A 320 -4.96 4.40 11.95
N THR A 321 -5.04 4.03 13.23
CA THR A 321 -6.32 3.95 13.97
C THR A 321 -6.92 5.35 14.18
N LEU A 322 -6.11 6.35 14.50
CA LEU A 322 -6.56 7.75 14.64
C LEU A 322 -7.03 8.33 13.31
N LEU A 323 -6.30 8.07 12.21
CA LEU A 323 -6.73 8.47 10.87
C LEU A 323 -8.05 7.80 10.49
N LEU A 324 -8.20 6.50 10.74
CA LEU A 324 -9.46 5.80 10.51
C LEU A 324 -10.61 6.41 11.33
N ALA A 325 -10.37 6.72 12.61
CA ALA A 325 -11.35 7.37 13.48
C ALA A 325 -11.79 8.73 12.92
N LEU A 326 -10.83 9.55 12.46
CA LEU A 326 -11.08 10.87 11.88
C LEU A 326 -11.90 10.76 10.59
N PHE A 327 -11.49 9.89 9.65
CA PHE A 327 -12.20 9.70 8.39
C PHE A 327 -13.60 9.12 8.61
N TYR A 328 -13.74 8.15 9.53
CA TYR A 328 -15.03 7.59 9.89
C TYR A 328 -15.95 8.64 10.53
N TRP A 329 -15.42 9.47 11.41
CA TRP A 329 -16.18 10.56 12.02
C TRP A 329 -16.68 11.57 10.98
N ILE A 330 -15.81 12.08 10.12
CA ILE A 330 -16.18 13.08 9.10
C ILE A 330 -17.15 12.51 8.07
N ILE A 331 -16.90 11.28 7.59
CA ILE A 331 -17.59 10.72 6.41
C ILE A 331 -18.84 9.93 6.78
N ASP A 332 -18.76 9.06 7.80
CA ASP A 332 -19.83 8.12 8.13
C ASP A 332 -20.70 8.58 9.32
N VAL A 333 -20.16 9.48 10.19
CA VAL A 333 -20.93 10.09 11.30
C VAL A 333 -21.47 11.45 10.92
N MET A 334 -20.63 12.39 10.49
CA MET A 334 -21.05 13.75 10.09
C MET A 334 -21.64 13.82 8.68
N HIS A 335 -21.49 12.76 7.87
CA HIS A 335 -21.94 12.68 6.49
C HIS A 335 -21.35 13.74 5.55
N TYR A 336 -20.19 14.31 5.86
CA TYR A 336 -19.48 15.25 5.00
C TYR A 336 -18.69 14.50 3.92
N ARG A 337 -19.31 14.30 2.73
CA ARG A 337 -18.84 13.36 1.69
C ARG A 337 -18.39 14.01 0.39
N LYS A 338 -18.58 15.32 0.20
CA LYS A 338 -18.33 15.98 -1.11
C LYS A 338 -16.90 15.85 -1.62
N TRP A 339 -15.92 15.85 -0.73
CA TRP A 339 -14.49 15.78 -1.04
C TRP A 339 -13.96 14.35 -1.25
N THR A 340 -14.71 13.34 -0.82
CA THR A 340 -14.25 11.95 -0.82
C THR A 340 -14.06 11.38 -2.23
N PHE A 341 -14.80 11.89 -3.22
CA PHE A 341 -14.82 11.35 -4.57
C PHE A 341 -13.42 11.29 -5.19
N PHE A 342 -12.62 12.34 -5.04
CA PHE A 342 -11.24 12.38 -5.54
C PHE A 342 -10.42 11.19 -5.03
N PHE A 343 -10.46 10.93 -3.74
CA PHE A 343 -9.71 9.84 -3.11
C PHE A 343 -10.32 8.47 -3.37
N VAL A 344 -11.65 8.35 -3.44
CA VAL A 344 -12.32 7.07 -3.75
C VAL A 344 -11.92 6.56 -5.14
N VAL A 345 -11.77 7.42 -6.12
CA VAL A 345 -11.28 7.06 -7.46
C VAL A 345 -9.92 6.38 -7.39
N ILE A 346 -9.00 6.93 -6.59
CA ILE A 346 -7.67 6.37 -6.35
C ILE A 346 -7.77 5.07 -5.53
N GLY A 347 -8.49 5.10 -4.42
CA GLY A 347 -8.59 4.00 -3.45
C GLY A 347 -9.21 2.72 -4.02
N MET A 348 -10.09 2.84 -5.00
CA MET A 348 -10.71 1.69 -5.67
C MET A 348 -9.75 0.87 -6.50
N ASN A 349 -8.64 1.46 -6.97
CA ASN A 349 -7.61 0.82 -7.79
C ASN A 349 -6.19 1.06 -7.23
N SER A 350 -6.04 1.07 -5.90
CA SER A 350 -4.79 1.40 -5.21
C SER A 350 -3.59 0.54 -5.64
N ILE A 351 -3.80 -0.75 -5.91
CA ILE A 351 -2.73 -1.62 -6.41
C ILE A 351 -2.34 -1.26 -7.85
N VAL A 352 -3.32 -0.86 -8.68
CA VAL A 352 -3.05 -0.46 -10.06
C VAL A 352 -2.18 0.79 -10.10
N ILE A 353 -2.54 1.85 -9.35
CA ILE A 353 -1.79 3.10 -9.35
C ILE A 353 -0.37 2.89 -8.80
N TYR A 354 -0.21 2.05 -7.77
CA TYR A 354 1.09 1.69 -7.23
C TYR A 354 1.98 1.01 -8.28
N MET A 355 1.43 0.03 -9.00
CA MET A 355 2.19 -0.72 -9.99
C MET A 355 2.45 0.07 -11.26
N ILE A 356 1.44 0.78 -11.76
CA ILE A 356 1.46 1.34 -13.10
C ILE A 356 2.48 2.50 -13.22
N GLY A 357 2.76 3.20 -12.13
CA GLY A 357 3.79 4.24 -12.08
C GLY A 357 5.19 3.77 -12.46
N SER A 358 5.49 2.47 -12.29
CA SER A 358 6.76 1.87 -12.73
C SER A 358 6.80 1.50 -14.22
N TYR A 359 5.65 1.47 -14.90
CA TYR A 359 5.54 1.04 -16.30
C TYR A 359 5.09 2.14 -17.24
N ILE A 360 4.34 3.13 -16.75
CA ILE A 360 3.86 4.28 -17.52
C ILE A 360 4.52 5.56 -17.03
N ASN A 361 5.19 6.26 -17.95
CA ASN A 361 5.77 7.57 -17.65
C ASN A 361 4.68 8.66 -17.74
N PHE A 362 3.95 8.88 -16.64
CA PHE A 362 2.94 9.93 -16.55
C PHE A 362 3.54 11.34 -16.62
N GLY A 363 4.82 11.51 -16.23
CA GLY A 363 5.53 12.79 -16.33
C GLY A 363 5.68 13.22 -17.78
N TYR A 364 6.10 12.31 -18.68
CA TYR A 364 6.15 12.59 -20.12
C TYR A 364 4.79 12.99 -20.69
N THR A 365 3.74 12.29 -20.30
CA THR A 365 2.37 12.62 -20.74
C THR A 365 1.91 13.99 -20.22
N ALA A 366 2.24 14.32 -18.97
CA ALA A 366 1.93 15.61 -18.36
C ALA A 366 2.66 16.75 -19.08
N GLU A 367 3.94 16.57 -19.37
CA GLU A 367 4.76 17.53 -20.12
C GLU A 367 4.23 17.73 -21.55
N ALA A 368 3.92 16.64 -22.26
CA ALA A 368 3.36 16.70 -23.62
C ALA A 368 2.02 17.42 -23.70
N LEU A 369 1.17 17.31 -22.67
CA LEU A 369 -0.15 17.95 -22.64
C LEU A 369 -0.12 19.39 -22.09
N PHE A 370 0.71 19.66 -21.12
CA PHE A 370 0.68 20.92 -20.36
C PHE A 370 1.97 21.75 -20.46
N GLY A 371 3.09 21.18 -20.95
CA GLY A 371 4.39 21.85 -20.99
C GLY A 371 4.31 23.19 -21.72
N GLY A 372 3.73 23.23 -22.94
CA GLY A 372 3.59 24.46 -23.68
C GLY A 372 2.76 25.56 -22.98
N ILE A 373 1.83 25.19 -22.09
CA ILE A 373 1.10 26.15 -21.26
C ILE A 373 1.97 26.62 -20.09
N LEU A 374 2.73 25.69 -19.50
CA LEU A 374 3.59 25.97 -18.36
C LEU A 374 4.78 26.86 -18.71
N ASP A 375 5.25 26.82 -19.95
CA ASP A 375 6.31 27.68 -20.46
C ASP A 375 5.96 29.20 -20.42
N PHE A 376 4.67 29.56 -20.40
CA PHE A 376 4.24 30.95 -20.25
C PHE A 376 4.38 31.49 -18.80
N PHE A 377 4.62 30.61 -17.82
CA PHE A 377 4.72 31.02 -16.41
C PHE A 377 6.18 31.17 -15.96
N PRO A 378 6.45 31.99 -14.94
CA PRO A 378 7.76 32.01 -14.30
C PRO A 378 8.16 30.61 -13.80
N LYS A 379 9.45 30.26 -13.92
CA LYS A 379 9.99 28.94 -13.52
C LYS A 379 9.47 28.38 -12.20
N PRO A 380 9.36 29.21 -11.12
CA PRO A 380 8.83 28.73 -9.85
C PRO A 380 7.38 28.27 -9.94
N VAL A 381 6.53 28.97 -10.69
CA VAL A 381 5.11 28.64 -10.86
C VAL A 381 4.97 27.42 -11.79
N ALA A 382 5.78 27.37 -12.86
CA ALA A 382 5.81 26.25 -13.79
C ALA A 382 6.16 24.94 -13.06
N ALA A 383 7.16 24.95 -12.18
CA ALA A 383 7.55 23.77 -11.40
C ALA A 383 6.41 23.21 -10.51
N VAL A 384 5.63 24.08 -9.89
CA VAL A 384 4.43 23.64 -9.14
C VAL A 384 3.36 23.13 -10.11
N GLY A 385 3.21 23.81 -11.26
CA GLY A 385 2.29 23.41 -12.33
C GLY A 385 2.58 22.01 -12.88
N GLU A 386 3.85 21.65 -13.05
CA GLU A 386 4.31 20.31 -13.52
C GLU A 386 3.83 19.20 -12.57
N VAL A 387 3.99 19.39 -11.25
CA VAL A 387 3.52 18.40 -10.25
C VAL A 387 1.98 18.28 -10.29
N ILE A 388 1.28 19.40 -10.40
CA ILE A 388 -0.19 19.39 -10.50
C ILE A 388 -0.62 18.70 -11.80
N ALA A 389 0.03 18.98 -12.94
CA ALA A 389 -0.24 18.35 -14.22
C ALA A 389 0.00 16.82 -14.17
N PHE A 390 1.10 16.38 -13.55
CA PHE A 390 1.39 14.98 -13.30
C PHE A 390 0.26 14.29 -12.52
N ILE A 391 -0.16 14.87 -11.40
CA ILE A 391 -1.25 14.35 -10.56
C ILE A 391 -2.57 14.32 -11.34
N MET A 392 -2.87 15.36 -12.15
CA MET A 392 -4.10 15.40 -12.96
C MET A 392 -4.13 14.31 -14.02
N VAL A 393 -3.03 14.07 -14.72
CA VAL A 393 -2.94 13.02 -15.74
C VAL A 393 -3.13 11.64 -15.12
N GLN A 394 -2.43 11.38 -14.02
CA GLN A 394 -2.53 10.13 -13.29
C GLN A 394 -3.93 9.91 -12.73
N TRP A 395 -4.53 10.94 -12.11
CA TRP A 395 -5.89 10.87 -11.60
C TRP A 395 -6.91 10.65 -12.72
N SER A 396 -6.74 11.31 -13.87
CA SER A 396 -7.61 11.14 -15.05
C SER A 396 -7.58 9.70 -15.57
N PHE A 397 -6.40 9.08 -15.59
CA PHE A 397 -6.26 7.67 -15.93
C PHE A 397 -7.03 6.78 -14.92
N MET A 398 -6.87 7.03 -13.62
CA MET A 398 -7.60 6.29 -12.59
C MET A 398 -9.12 6.52 -12.68
N TYR A 399 -9.54 7.73 -13.04
CA TYR A 399 -10.95 8.05 -13.27
C TYR A 399 -11.53 7.30 -14.48
N LEU A 400 -10.77 7.13 -15.55
CA LEU A 400 -11.18 6.31 -16.69
C LEU A 400 -11.40 4.84 -16.29
N LEU A 401 -10.52 4.26 -15.47
CA LEU A 401 -10.71 2.91 -14.94
C LEU A 401 -11.94 2.84 -14.03
N TYR A 402 -12.12 3.81 -13.16
CA TYR A 402 -13.26 3.92 -12.26
C TYR A 402 -14.57 4.02 -13.03
N ARG A 403 -14.66 4.92 -14.02
CA ARG A 403 -15.86 5.14 -14.86
C ARG A 403 -16.24 3.89 -15.65
N ASN A 404 -15.26 3.16 -16.15
CA ASN A 404 -15.48 1.89 -16.87
C ASN A 404 -15.67 0.69 -15.93
N LYS A 405 -15.73 0.90 -14.61
CA LYS A 405 -15.88 -0.14 -13.58
C LYS A 405 -14.81 -1.24 -13.69
N LEU A 406 -13.60 -0.87 -14.14
CA LEU A 406 -12.42 -1.74 -14.23
C LEU A 406 -11.66 -1.67 -12.90
N PHE A 407 -11.75 -2.72 -12.11
CA PHE A 407 -11.09 -2.79 -10.80
C PHE A 407 -10.24 -4.04 -10.73
N LEU A 408 -8.96 -3.86 -10.36
CA LEU A 408 -8.09 -4.98 -10.06
C LEU A 408 -8.52 -5.58 -8.71
N LYS A 409 -9.04 -6.79 -8.75
CA LYS A 409 -9.34 -7.57 -7.56
C LYS A 409 -8.25 -8.60 -7.32
N VAL A 410 -7.53 -8.38 -6.27
CA VAL A 410 -6.57 -9.35 -5.73
C VAL A 410 -7.10 -9.88 -4.41
#